data_7649599cd457ee7463f3967657d2d720
#
_entry.id   7649599cd457ee7463f3967657d2d720
#
_cell.length_a   1.000
_cell.length_b   1.000
_cell.length_c   1.000
_cell.angle_alpha   90.00
_cell.angle_beta   90.00
_cell.angle_gamma   90.00
#
_symmetry.space_group_name_H-M   'P 1'
#
loop_
_entity.id
_entity.type
_entity.pdbx_description
1 polymer ?
#
loop_
_entity_poly.entity_id
_entity_poly.type
_entity_poly.pdbx_seq_one_letter_code
_entity_poly.pdbx_strand_id
1 'polypeptide(L)'
;MIFAAGLGTRLKPLTDTLPKALVPVSGKPLMELTLEKLRKSGFDEAVVNVHHFADKIEEWLAGQEWISLQPGDGEGRMLVQVSDERDLLLETGGAVLHARKYLEGCGHFLIHNVDILSNCDLDWLMAQVRPDALATLLVSDRKSSRYLLFEPDTMRLVGWMNEKTGELRLAGPHVREEECLKLAFSGIHIMSDQVLDVMESYAKTRGLYITSDTPRFPVMDFYLSMCHLYNIYGVCSDDLRLVDVGKLDTLGIAEEFLKTL
;
A
#
# COMPACT_ATOMS: atom_id res chain seq x y z
N MET A 1 2.80 -6.56 -3.31
CA MET A 1 1.81 -5.93 -4.24
C MET A 1 2.02 -4.43 -4.27
N ILE A 2 1.91 -3.80 -5.45
CA ILE A 2 2.03 -2.35 -5.64
C ILE A 2 0.65 -1.78 -5.98
N PHE A 3 0.18 -0.79 -5.22
CA PHE A 3 -1.05 -0.08 -5.54
C PHE A 3 -0.80 1.00 -6.60
N ALA A 4 -1.19 0.72 -7.85
CA ALA A 4 -0.97 1.58 -9.01
C ALA A 4 -2.27 2.01 -9.74
N ALA A 5 -3.44 1.52 -9.32
CA ALA A 5 -4.74 1.81 -9.94
C ALA A 5 -5.29 3.23 -9.67
N GLY A 6 -4.55 4.06 -8.92
CA GLY A 6 -5.00 5.40 -8.53
C GLY A 6 -5.15 6.37 -9.71
N LEU A 7 -6.24 7.14 -9.75
CA LEU A 7 -6.55 8.10 -10.83
C LEU A 7 -5.58 9.29 -10.94
N GLY A 8 -4.80 9.57 -9.91
CA GLY A 8 -3.79 10.64 -9.93
C GLY A 8 -4.34 12.07 -10.12
N THR A 9 -5.60 12.34 -9.80
CA THR A 9 -6.31 13.60 -10.11
C THR A 9 -5.60 14.88 -9.63
N ARG A 10 -4.80 14.78 -8.56
CA ARG A 10 -4.02 15.89 -7.99
C ARG A 10 -2.71 16.19 -8.73
N LEU A 11 -2.31 15.31 -9.66
CA LEU A 11 -1.12 15.47 -10.52
C LEU A 11 -1.48 16.00 -11.92
N LYS A 12 -2.74 16.37 -12.17
CA LYS A 12 -3.11 17.02 -13.43
C LYS A 12 -2.33 18.31 -13.66
N PRO A 13 -1.91 18.61 -14.92
CA PRO A 13 -2.30 17.95 -16.17
C PRO A 13 -1.47 16.70 -16.54
N LEU A 14 -0.44 16.32 -15.81
CA LEU A 14 0.41 15.16 -16.16
C LEU A 14 -0.41 13.87 -16.30
N THR A 15 -1.37 13.68 -15.40
CA THR A 15 -2.22 12.47 -15.38
C THR A 15 -3.46 12.57 -16.27
N ASP A 16 -3.57 13.58 -17.13
CA ASP A 16 -4.58 13.60 -18.20
C ASP A 16 -4.23 12.63 -19.34
N THR A 17 -2.94 12.33 -19.50
CA THR A 17 -2.43 11.46 -20.57
C THR A 17 -1.56 10.30 -20.07
N LEU A 18 -1.23 10.25 -18.79
CA LEU A 18 -0.31 9.27 -18.23
C LEU A 18 -0.86 8.72 -16.91
N PRO A 19 -0.81 7.40 -16.64
CA PRO A 19 -1.18 6.88 -15.32
C PRO A 19 -0.19 7.41 -14.27
N LYS A 20 -0.68 7.65 -13.05
CA LYS A 20 0.15 8.16 -11.95
C LYS A 20 1.43 7.33 -11.75
N ALA A 21 1.34 6.02 -11.88
CA ALA A 21 2.44 5.10 -11.73
C ALA A 21 3.60 5.33 -12.73
N LEU A 22 3.31 5.93 -13.88
CA LEU A 22 4.31 6.26 -14.90
C LEU A 22 4.75 7.73 -14.88
N VAL A 23 4.29 8.53 -13.93
CA VAL A 23 4.78 9.91 -13.75
C VAL A 23 6.28 9.85 -13.40
N PRO A 24 7.15 10.56 -14.16
CA PRO A 24 8.58 10.50 -13.93
C PRO A 24 9.01 11.39 -12.75
N VAL A 25 9.96 10.89 -11.96
CA VAL A 25 10.74 11.63 -10.97
C VAL A 25 12.22 11.40 -11.28
N SER A 26 12.98 12.46 -11.51
CA SER A 26 14.38 12.38 -11.98
C SER A 26 14.54 11.49 -13.24
N GLY A 27 13.58 11.52 -14.15
CA GLY A 27 13.60 10.77 -15.40
C GLY A 27 13.16 9.30 -15.31
N LYS A 28 12.84 8.78 -14.12
CA LYS A 28 12.35 7.41 -13.92
C LYS A 28 10.88 7.42 -13.48
N PRO A 29 10.02 6.56 -14.05
CA PRO A 29 8.67 6.36 -13.57
C PRO A 29 8.60 5.97 -12.08
N LEU A 30 7.58 6.41 -11.34
CA LEU A 30 7.34 6.01 -9.96
C LEU A 30 7.29 4.49 -9.79
N MET A 31 6.71 3.79 -10.77
CA MET A 31 6.65 2.32 -10.77
C MET A 31 8.04 1.70 -10.89
N GLU A 32 8.91 2.23 -11.75
CA GLU A 32 10.29 1.77 -11.88
C GLU A 32 11.04 1.89 -10.56
N LEU A 33 10.96 3.08 -9.93
CA LEU A 33 11.60 3.35 -8.64
C LEU A 33 11.12 2.38 -7.55
N THR A 34 9.82 2.07 -7.54
CA THR A 34 9.24 1.12 -6.58
C THR A 34 9.67 -0.31 -6.85
N LEU A 35 9.62 -0.77 -8.11
CA LEU A 35 10.03 -2.13 -8.49
C LEU A 35 11.53 -2.34 -8.29
N GLU A 36 12.38 -1.36 -8.64
CA GLU A 36 13.81 -1.42 -8.34
C GLU A 36 14.11 -1.55 -6.85
N LYS A 37 13.36 -0.81 -6.01
CA LYS A 37 13.48 -0.88 -4.54
C LYS A 37 13.12 -2.28 -4.05
N LEU A 38 12.00 -2.84 -4.50
CA LEU A 38 11.58 -4.20 -4.14
C LEU A 38 12.63 -5.23 -4.58
N ARG A 39 13.11 -5.16 -5.81
CA ARG A 39 14.12 -6.07 -6.34
C ARG A 39 15.44 -6.01 -5.57
N LYS A 40 15.89 -4.81 -5.18
CA LYS A 40 17.10 -4.62 -4.35
C LYS A 40 16.96 -5.25 -2.96
N SER A 41 15.74 -5.32 -2.44
CA SER A 41 15.41 -5.99 -1.17
C SER A 41 15.01 -7.47 -1.36
N GLY A 42 15.44 -8.10 -2.44
CA GLY A 42 15.29 -9.53 -2.64
C GLY A 42 13.89 -10.02 -3.03
N PHE A 43 12.94 -9.11 -3.33
CA PHE A 43 11.66 -9.53 -3.89
C PHE A 43 11.85 -9.88 -5.37
N ASP A 44 11.52 -11.09 -5.73
CA ASP A 44 11.59 -11.65 -7.09
C ASP A 44 10.23 -11.66 -7.80
N GLU A 45 9.14 -11.47 -7.05
CA GLU A 45 7.79 -11.37 -7.56
C GLU A 45 7.08 -10.09 -7.09
N ALA A 46 6.28 -9.49 -7.95
CA ALA A 46 5.38 -8.39 -7.63
C ALA A 46 4.02 -8.54 -8.32
N VAL A 47 2.97 -8.05 -7.66
CA VAL A 47 1.65 -7.87 -8.26
C VAL A 47 1.38 -6.37 -8.38
N VAL A 48 0.99 -5.91 -9.55
CA VAL A 48 0.63 -4.51 -9.81
C VAL A 48 -0.84 -4.43 -10.17
N ASN A 49 -1.65 -3.71 -9.39
CA ASN A 49 -3.02 -3.47 -9.82
C ASN A 49 -3.10 -2.28 -10.77
N VAL A 50 -3.91 -2.41 -11.82
CA VAL A 50 -4.07 -1.40 -12.86
C VAL A 50 -5.53 -1.09 -13.09
N HIS A 51 -5.85 0.18 -13.42
CA HIS A 51 -7.19 0.65 -13.75
C HIS A 51 -7.12 1.67 -14.89
N HIS A 52 -6.99 2.95 -14.58
CA HIS A 52 -6.90 4.03 -15.56
C HIS A 52 -5.58 3.95 -16.33
N PHE A 53 -5.65 3.96 -17.67
CA PHE A 53 -4.51 3.74 -18.57
C PHE A 53 -3.78 2.41 -18.32
N ALA A 54 -4.50 1.33 -18.02
CA ALA A 54 -3.94 -0.01 -17.80
C ALA A 54 -3.00 -0.43 -18.94
N ASP A 55 -3.41 -0.23 -20.20
CA ASP A 55 -2.60 -0.58 -21.38
C ASP A 55 -1.22 0.08 -21.38
N LYS A 56 -1.11 1.34 -20.91
CA LYS A 56 0.18 2.04 -20.84
C LYS A 56 1.11 1.43 -19.77
N ILE A 57 0.55 0.97 -18.67
CA ILE A 57 1.33 0.30 -17.62
C ILE A 57 1.80 -1.06 -18.14
N GLU A 58 0.92 -1.84 -18.78
CA GLU A 58 1.26 -3.15 -19.35
C GLU A 58 2.32 -3.01 -20.46
N GLU A 59 2.18 -2.04 -21.35
CA GLU A 59 3.17 -1.74 -22.41
C GLU A 59 4.52 -1.33 -21.79
N TRP A 60 4.53 -0.49 -20.76
CA TRP A 60 5.75 -0.11 -20.09
C TRP A 60 6.41 -1.33 -19.42
N LEU A 61 5.67 -2.15 -18.68
CA LEU A 61 6.20 -3.38 -18.06
C LEU A 61 6.80 -4.34 -19.08
N ALA A 62 6.09 -4.57 -20.19
CA ALA A 62 6.56 -5.45 -21.27
C ALA A 62 7.83 -4.95 -21.95
N GLY A 63 8.08 -3.65 -21.95
CA GLY A 63 9.29 -3.02 -22.49
C GLY A 63 10.53 -3.14 -21.59
N GLN A 64 10.42 -3.66 -20.36
CA GLN A 64 11.55 -3.76 -19.43
C GLN A 64 12.25 -5.11 -19.54
N GLU A 65 13.51 -5.12 -19.94
CA GLU A 65 14.30 -6.36 -20.10
C GLU A 65 14.49 -7.16 -18.81
N TRP A 66 14.43 -6.48 -17.66
CA TRP A 66 14.62 -7.07 -16.33
C TRP A 66 13.32 -7.53 -15.66
N ILE A 67 12.17 -7.38 -16.33
CA ILE A 67 10.85 -7.85 -15.91
C ILE A 67 10.43 -9.05 -16.77
N SER A 68 9.76 -10.02 -16.13
CA SER A 68 8.97 -11.06 -16.80
C SER A 68 7.50 -10.88 -16.43
N LEU A 69 6.63 -11.05 -17.40
CA LEU A 69 5.17 -11.02 -17.17
C LEU A 69 4.57 -12.45 -17.08
N GLN A 70 5.38 -13.48 -17.28
CA GLN A 70 4.94 -14.88 -17.23
C GLN A 70 5.86 -15.70 -16.32
N PRO A 71 5.30 -16.59 -15.49
CA PRO A 71 6.09 -17.51 -14.68
C PRO A 71 6.98 -18.39 -15.57
N GLY A 72 8.26 -18.49 -15.18
CA GLY A 72 9.24 -19.34 -15.89
C GLY A 72 9.98 -18.66 -17.03
N ASP A 73 9.62 -17.44 -17.41
CA ASP A 73 10.32 -16.67 -18.44
C ASP A 73 11.49 -15.87 -17.86
N GLY A 74 12.69 -16.42 -18.00
CA GLY A 74 13.96 -15.71 -17.80
C GLY A 74 14.53 -15.77 -16.38
N GLU A 75 15.59 -16.55 -16.24
CA GLU A 75 16.43 -16.57 -15.04
C GLU A 75 16.94 -15.14 -14.71
N GLY A 76 16.74 -14.69 -13.47
CA GLY A 76 17.20 -13.39 -12.97
C GLY A 76 16.30 -12.19 -13.28
N ARG A 77 15.15 -12.39 -13.90
CA ARG A 77 14.11 -11.36 -14.08
C ARG A 77 13.14 -11.37 -12.90
N MET A 78 12.64 -10.19 -12.56
CA MET A 78 11.56 -10.04 -11.59
C MET A 78 10.23 -10.41 -12.26
N LEU A 79 9.47 -11.35 -11.70
CA LEU A 79 8.12 -11.66 -12.18
C LEU A 79 7.15 -10.54 -11.73
N VAL A 80 6.51 -9.88 -12.69
CA VAL A 80 5.49 -8.85 -12.39
C VAL A 80 4.15 -9.30 -12.97
N GLN A 81 3.22 -9.61 -12.11
CA GLN A 81 1.85 -10.03 -12.47
C GLN A 81 0.91 -8.83 -12.40
N VAL A 82 0.01 -8.72 -13.37
CA VAL A 82 -0.97 -7.61 -13.44
C VAL A 82 -2.31 -8.08 -12.89
N SER A 83 -2.81 -7.33 -11.89
CA SER A 83 -4.17 -7.45 -11.38
C SER A 83 -5.02 -6.38 -12.05
N ASP A 84 -5.80 -6.79 -13.05
CA ASP A 84 -6.55 -5.89 -13.93
C ASP A 84 -7.89 -5.48 -13.29
N GLU A 85 -8.04 -4.19 -13.00
CA GLU A 85 -9.24 -3.56 -12.46
C GLU A 85 -9.83 -2.53 -13.45
N ARG A 86 -9.51 -2.63 -14.77
CA ARG A 86 -9.90 -1.58 -15.75
C ARG A 86 -11.39 -1.35 -15.84
N ASP A 87 -12.21 -2.38 -15.61
CA ASP A 87 -13.67 -2.28 -15.67
C ASP A 87 -14.25 -1.60 -14.42
N LEU A 88 -13.58 -1.72 -13.27
CA LEU A 88 -14.06 -1.20 -12.00
C LEU A 88 -12.95 -0.96 -11.01
N LEU A 89 -12.79 0.29 -10.57
CA LEU A 89 -11.85 0.63 -9.49
C LEU A 89 -12.33 0.04 -8.16
N LEU A 90 -11.57 -0.91 -7.60
CA LEU A 90 -11.95 -1.71 -6.43
C LEU A 90 -11.57 -1.06 -5.09
N GLU A 91 -10.84 0.05 -5.12
CA GLU A 91 -10.18 0.62 -3.96
C GLU A 91 -9.14 -0.35 -3.36
N THR A 92 -8.47 0.05 -2.27
CA THR A 92 -7.26 -0.67 -1.82
C THR A 92 -7.55 -2.03 -1.18
N GLY A 93 -8.67 -2.21 -0.51
CA GLY A 93 -9.05 -3.49 0.10
C GLY A 93 -9.64 -4.47 -0.91
N GLY A 94 -10.50 -3.97 -1.81
CA GLY A 94 -11.03 -4.77 -2.91
C GLY A 94 -9.93 -5.23 -3.86
N ALA A 95 -8.93 -4.37 -4.12
CA ALA A 95 -7.75 -4.69 -4.93
C ALA A 95 -6.95 -5.88 -4.36
N VAL A 96 -6.76 -5.94 -3.03
CA VAL A 96 -6.08 -7.08 -2.39
C VAL A 96 -6.86 -8.37 -2.62
N LEU A 97 -8.17 -8.37 -2.44
CA LEU A 97 -8.99 -9.55 -2.69
C LEU A 97 -9.01 -9.95 -4.17
N HIS A 98 -9.05 -9.00 -5.09
CA HIS A 98 -9.00 -9.28 -6.52
C HIS A 98 -7.66 -9.92 -6.94
N ALA A 99 -6.57 -9.54 -6.27
CA ALA A 99 -5.24 -10.11 -6.45
C ALA A 99 -5.03 -11.44 -5.70
N ARG A 100 -6.05 -12.00 -5.00
CA ARG A 100 -5.95 -13.19 -4.14
C ARG A 100 -5.16 -14.33 -4.78
N LYS A 101 -5.44 -14.67 -6.04
CA LYS A 101 -4.78 -15.78 -6.77
C LYS A 101 -3.25 -15.67 -6.85
N TYR A 102 -2.70 -14.47 -6.64
CA TYR A 102 -1.27 -14.19 -6.65
C TYR A 102 -0.67 -14.05 -5.26
N LEU A 103 -1.50 -13.84 -4.22
CA LEU A 103 -1.09 -13.52 -2.86
C LEU A 103 -1.31 -14.67 -1.88
N GLU A 104 -2.21 -15.60 -2.20
CA GLU A 104 -2.53 -16.77 -1.37
C GLU A 104 -1.34 -17.74 -1.32
N GLY A 105 -1.00 -18.21 -0.11
CA GLY A 105 0.11 -19.13 0.11
C GLY A 105 1.49 -18.47 0.24
N CYS A 106 1.58 -17.12 0.15
CA CYS A 106 2.83 -16.40 0.34
C CYS A 106 3.28 -16.32 1.80
N GLY A 107 2.43 -16.72 2.76
CA GLY A 107 2.64 -16.51 4.19
C GLY A 107 2.50 -15.03 4.57
N HIS A 108 3.39 -14.18 4.07
CA HIS A 108 3.32 -12.73 4.21
C HIS A 108 3.64 -12.04 2.89
N PHE A 109 2.97 -10.92 2.61
CA PHE A 109 3.25 -10.09 1.44
C PHE A 109 3.29 -8.61 1.79
N LEU A 110 4.21 -7.90 1.14
CA LEU A 110 4.35 -6.46 1.26
C LEU A 110 3.37 -5.75 0.33
N ILE A 111 2.74 -4.69 0.83
CA ILE A 111 1.99 -3.71 0.02
C ILE A 111 2.72 -2.38 0.04
N HIS A 112 2.85 -1.78 -1.14
CA HIS A 112 3.51 -0.50 -1.33
C HIS A 112 2.68 0.40 -2.23
N ASN A 113 2.33 1.59 -1.77
CA ASN A 113 1.74 2.58 -2.67
C ASN A 113 2.79 3.06 -3.66
N VAL A 114 2.47 3.07 -4.95
CA VAL A 114 3.41 3.43 -6.03
C VAL A 114 3.95 4.87 -5.93
N ASP A 115 3.23 5.74 -5.24
CA ASP A 115 3.55 7.16 -5.07
C ASP A 115 4.36 7.49 -3.82
N ILE A 116 4.78 6.50 -3.05
CA ILE A 116 5.59 6.68 -1.85
C ILE A 116 7.06 6.41 -2.18
N LEU A 117 7.88 7.44 -2.04
CA LEU A 117 9.34 7.30 -2.02
C LEU A 117 9.82 7.32 -0.56
N SER A 118 10.67 6.39 -0.17
CA SER A 118 11.14 6.29 1.22
C SER A 118 12.54 5.70 1.32
N ASN A 119 13.24 6.03 2.42
CA ASN A 119 14.49 5.37 2.81
C ASN A 119 14.26 4.09 3.63
N CYS A 120 13.00 3.64 3.76
CA CYS A 120 12.71 2.42 4.53
C CYS A 120 13.51 1.22 4.01
N ASP A 121 14.23 0.58 4.89
CA ASP A 121 14.80 -0.75 4.67
C ASP A 121 13.66 -1.79 4.74
N LEU A 122 13.38 -2.42 3.60
CA LEU A 122 12.25 -3.38 3.52
C LEU A 122 12.59 -4.71 4.20
N ASP A 123 13.86 -5.11 4.24
CA ASP A 123 14.28 -6.32 4.94
C ASP A 123 14.12 -6.14 6.45
N TRP A 124 14.51 -4.96 6.96
CA TRP A 124 14.24 -4.60 8.33
C TRP A 124 12.73 -4.61 8.62
N LEU A 125 11.89 -4.04 7.75
CA LEU A 125 10.45 -4.00 7.93
C LEU A 125 9.85 -5.41 7.95
N MET A 126 10.28 -6.29 7.05
CA MET A 126 9.85 -7.70 7.03
C MET A 126 10.22 -8.43 8.34
N ALA A 127 11.38 -8.12 8.91
CA ALA A 127 11.82 -8.70 10.19
C ALA A 127 11.01 -8.22 11.41
N GLN A 128 10.22 -7.13 11.29
CA GLN A 128 9.36 -6.64 12.37
C GLN A 128 8.00 -7.36 12.44
N VAL A 129 7.68 -8.23 11.50
CA VAL A 129 6.40 -8.93 11.50
C VAL A 129 6.30 -9.87 12.69
N ARG A 130 5.27 -9.71 13.50
CA ARG A 130 4.99 -10.60 14.62
C ARG A 130 4.20 -11.82 14.13
N PRO A 131 4.42 -13.01 14.72
CA PRO A 131 3.75 -14.24 14.28
C PRO A 131 2.22 -14.22 14.37
N ASP A 132 1.67 -13.38 15.25
CA ASP A 132 0.24 -13.19 15.48
C ASP A 132 -0.36 -11.97 14.75
N ALA A 133 0.44 -11.30 13.93
CA ALA A 133 0.02 -10.11 13.20
C ALA A 133 -0.82 -10.47 11.96
N LEU A 134 -2.03 -9.94 11.87
CA LEU A 134 -2.79 -9.93 10.63
C LEU A 134 -2.20 -8.92 9.63
N ALA A 135 -1.71 -7.79 10.16
CA ALA A 135 -0.98 -6.79 9.39
C ALA A 135 0.02 -6.02 10.26
N THR A 136 1.11 -5.55 9.62
CA THR A 136 2.15 -4.69 10.21
C THR A 136 2.27 -3.43 9.37
N LEU A 137 1.96 -2.27 9.95
CA LEU A 137 1.87 -0.99 9.27
C LEU A 137 3.13 -0.16 9.54
N LEU A 138 3.83 0.28 8.50
CA LEU A 138 4.91 1.24 8.66
C LEU A 138 4.31 2.62 8.94
N VAL A 139 4.67 3.20 10.07
CA VAL A 139 4.14 4.48 10.57
C VAL A 139 5.26 5.41 11.02
N SER A 140 4.97 6.69 11.19
CA SER A 140 5.91 7.69 11.72
C SER A 140 5.18 8.81 12.45
N ASP A 141 5.90 9.56 13.28
CA ASP A 141 5.43 10.71 14.03
C ASP A 141 5.33 12.01 13.20
N ARG A 142 5.53 11.89 11.86
CA ARG A 142 5.45 13.05 10.96
C ARG A 142 4.10 13.76 11.03
N LYS A 143 4.12 15.08 10.82
CA LYS A 143 2.88 15.87 10.74
C LYS A 143 1.96 15.37 9.62
N SER A 144 0.71 15.11 9.97
CA SER A 144 -0.35 14.67 9.07
C SER A 144 -1.68 15.29 9.50
N SER A 145 -2.68 15.25 8.65
CA SER A 145 -4.06 15.55 9.05
C SER A 145 -4.84 14.29 9.49
N ARG A 146 -4.27 13.11 9.27
CA ARG A 146 -4.89 11.82 9.59
C ARG A 146 -3.88 10.97 10.32
N TYR A 147 -4.25 10.48 11.48
CA TYR A 147 -3.41 9.62 12.31
C TYR A 147 -4.10 8.31 12.60
N LEU A 148 -3.32 7.25 12.62
CA LEU A 148 -3.69 6.01 13.28
C LEU A 148 -3.36 6.12 14.77
N LEU A 149 -4.19 5.51 15.60
CA LEU A 149 -4.05 5.51 17.05
C LEU A 149 -3.57 4.13 17.49
N PHE A 150 -2.50 4.10 18.26
CA PHE A 150 -1.88 2.88 18.75
C PHE A 150 -1.79 2.87 20.27
N GLU A 151 -1.93 1.68 20.86
CA GLU A 151 -1.58 1.45 22.26
C GLU A 151 -0.07 1.65 22.45
N PRO A 152 0.39 2.48 23.41
CA PRO A 152 1.84 2.76 23.57
C PRO A 152 2.71 1.53 23.82
N ASP A 153 2.23 0.61 24.68
CA ASP A 153 3.02 -0.52 25.13
C ASP A 153 3.10 -1.66 24.11
N THR A 154 2.06 -1.81 23.30
CA THR A 154 1.91 -2.96 22.38
C THR A 154 2.09 -2.60 20.93
N MET A 155 1.91 -1.33 20.58
CA MET A 155 1.80 -0.82 19.22
C MET A 155 0.61 -1.43 18.44
N ARG A 156 -0.43 -1.91 19.14
CA ARG A 156 -1.67 -2.37 18.48
C ARG A 156 -2.48 -1.19 17.99
N LEU A 157 -3.00 -1.31 16.77
CA LEU A 157 -3.94 -0.35 16.20
C LEU A 157 -5.26 -0.38 17.00
N VAL A 158 -5.68 0.76 17.51
CA VAL A 158 -6.91 0.91 18.33
C VAL A 158 -7.81 2.05 17.84
N GLY A 159 -7.44 2.73 16.77
CA GLY A 159 -8.29 3.77 16.22
C GLY A 159 -7.63 4.62 15.15
N TRP A 160 -8.35 5.66 14.78
CA TRP A 160 -7.97 6.65 13.78
C TRP A 160 -8.62 8.00 14.09
N MET A 161 -7.93 9.06 13.73
CA MET A 161 -8.45 10.41 13.83
C MET A 161 -8.11 11.28 12.64
N ASN A 162 -8.94 12.28 12.39
CA ASN A 162 -8.67 13.36 11.45
C ASN A 162 -8.68 14.71 12.18
N GLU A 163 -7.51 15.29 12.38
CA GLU A 163 -7.35 16.56 13.08
C GLU A 163 -8.09 17.74 12.42
N LYS A 164 -8.26 17.69 11.08
CA LYS A 164 -8.93 18.78 10.35
C LYS A 164 -10.44 18.78 10.53
N THR A 165 -11.04 17.59 10.63
CA THR A 165 -12.49 17.42 10.72
C THR A 165 -12.97 17.14 12.14
N GLY A 166 -12.06 16.73 13.04
CA GLY A 166 -12.39 16.24 14.37
C GLY A 166 -13.02 14.84 14.38
N GLU A 167 -13.02 14.15 13.23
CA GLU A 167 -13.56 12.78 13.15
C GLU A 167 -12.64 11.81 13.90
N LEU A 168 -13.23 11.00 14.76
CA LEU A 168 -12.56 10.01 15.61
C LEU A 168 -13.26 8.66 15.46
N ARG A 169 -12.49 7.59 15.26
CA ARG A 169 -12.96 6.20 15.23
C ARG A 169 -12.11 5.37 16.18
N LEU A 170 -12.71 4.80 17.21
CA LEU A 170 -12.03 3.98 18.21
C LEU A 170 -12.48 2.53 18.12
N ALA A 171 -11.58 1.59 18.41
CA ALA A 171 -11.81 0.14 18.38
C ALA A 171 -12.83 -0.32 19.46
N GLY A 172 -13.03 0.47 20.51
CA GLY A 172 -13.99 0.14 21.56
C GLY A 172 -14.13 1.25 22.61
N PRO A 173 -15.12 1.13 23.50
CA PRO A 173 -15.46 2.19 24.48
C PRO A 173 -14.40 2.38 25.58
N HIS A 174 -13.48 1.43 25.72
CA HIS A 174 -12.37 1.48 26.69
C HIS A 174 -11.13 2.18 26.14
N VAL A 175 -11.07 2.48 24.85
CA VAL A 175 -9.96 3.21 24.22
C VAL A 175 -10.13 4.70 24.44
N ARG A 176 -9.10 5.36 24.95
CA ARG A 176 -9.06 6.82 25.13
C ARG A 176 -8.04 7.42 24.19
N GLU A 177 -8.46 8.41 23.41
CA GLU A 177 -7.60 9.07 22.42
C GLU A 177 -6.32 9.65 23.04
N GLU A 178 -6.47 10.28 24.21
CA GLU A 178 -5.40 10.93 24.95
C GLU A 178 -4.31 9.99 25.46
N GLU A 179 -4.62 8.69 25.55
CA GLU A 179 -3.71 7.64 25.99
C GLU A 179 -3.01 6.95 24.80
N CYS A 180 -3.37 7.30 23.55
CA CYS A 180 -2.85 6.67 22.35
C CYS A 180 -1.68 7.42 21.73
N LEU A 181 -0.76 6.67 21.11
CA LEU A 181 0.22 7.24 20.19
C LEU A 181 -0.47 7.60 18.86
N LYS A 182 -0.23 8.82 18.38
CA LYS A 182 -0.75 9.35 17.11
C LYS A 182 0.31 9.27 16.04
N LEU A 183 0.20 8.31 15.12
CA LEU A 183 1.20 8.08 14.10
C LEU A 183 0.59 8.12 12.70
N ALA A 184 1.33 8.70 11.76
CA ALA A 184 0.89 8.81 10.37
C ALA A 184 1.27 7.54 9.59
N PHE A 185 0.32 6.97 8.86
CA PHE A 185 0.57 5.84 7.97
C PHE A 185 1.45 6.23 6.79
N SER A 186 2.41 5.38 6.46
CA SER A 186 3.38 5.64 5.39
C SER A 186 2.90 5.21 3.98
N GLY A 187 1.86 4.39 3.88
CA GLY A 187 1.47 3.76 2.61
C GLY A 187 2.26 2.48 2.28
N ILE A 188 3.04 1.98 3.25
CA ILE A 188 3.79 0.71 3.16
C ILE A 188 3.36 -0.16 4.33
N HIS A 189 3.00 -1.41 4.07
CA HIS A 189 2.59 -2.34 5.11
C HIS A 189 2.76 -3.80 4.66
N ILE A 190 2.78 -4.71 5.62
CA ILE A 190 2.85 -6.14 5.39
C ILE A 190 1.56 -6.77 5.88
N MET A 191 1.05 -7.73 5.13
CA MET A 191 -0.11 -8.53 5.51
C MET A 191 0.27 -10.00 5.59
N SER A 192 -0.30 -10.73 6.57
CA SER A 192 -0.39 -12.19 6.51
C SER A 192 -1.38 -12.58 5.41
N ASP A 193 -1.13 -13.68 4.69
CA ASP A 193 -2.08 -14.19 3.69
C ASP A 193 -3.44 -14.62 4.28
N GLN A 194 -3.48 -14.90 5.59
CA GLN A 194 -4.74 -15.10 6.33
C GLN A 194 -5.70 -13.90 6.22
N VAL A 195 -5.18 -12.71 5.93
CA VAL A 195 -5.99 -11.50 5.74
C VAL A 195 -7.01 -11.67 4.62
N LEU A 196 -6.72 -12.51 3.62
CA LEU A 196 -7.59 -12.72 2.46
C LEU A 196 -8.95 -13.32 2.87
N ASP A 197 -8.96 -14.31 3.76
CA ASP A 197 -10.20 -14.91 4.27
C ASP A 197 -10.95 -13.95 5.20
N VAL A 198 -10.22 -13.20 6.02
CA VAL A 198 -10.79 -12.19 6.91
C VAL A 198 -11.43 -11.04 6.09
N MET A 199 -10.76 -10.56 5.05
CA MET A 199 -11.29 -9.54 4.14
C MET A 199 -12.51 -10.03 3.37
N GLU A 200 -12.51 -11.27 2.91
CA GLU A 200 -13.66 -11.86 2.21
C GLU A 200 -14.87 -11.95 3.14
N SER A 201 -14.68 -12.42 4.37
CA SER A 201 -15.73 -12.47 5.39
C SER A 201 -16.26 -11.07 5.74
N TYR A 202 -15.36 -10.10 5.90
CA TYR A 202 -15.69 -8.69 6.13
C TYR A 202 -16.55 -8.12 4.99
N ALA A 203 -16.14 -8.33 3.75
CA ALA A 203 -16.86 -7.83 2.58
C ALA A 203 -18.26 -8.47 2.46
N LYS A 204 -18.37 -9.78 2.67
CA LYS A 204 -19.65 -10.50 2.69
C LYS A 204 -20.61 -9.99 3.77
N THR A 205 -20.11 -9.89 4.99
CA THR A 205 -20.92 -9.48 6.15
C THR A 205 -21.44 -8.05 6.02
N ARG A 206 -20.69 -7.18 5.35
CA ARG A 206 -21.06 -5.76 5.16
C ARG A 206 -21.75 -5.47 3.83
N GLY A 207 -21.95 -6.47 2.99
CA GLY A 207 -22.60 -6.29 1.68
C GLY A 207 -21.80 -5.40 0.73
N LEU A 208 -20.45 -5.49 0.75
CA LEU A 208 -19.55 -4.62 -0.02
C LEU A 208 -19.32 -5.13 -1.45
N TYR A 209 -20.02 -6.15 -1.86
CA TYR A 209 -19.94 -6.69 -3.23
C TYR A 209 -20.77 -5.84 -4.18
N ILE A 210 -20.14 -5.36 -5.26
CA ILE A 210 -20.80 -4.60 -6.34
C ILE A 210 -21.38 -5.57 -7.37
N THR A 211 -20.67 -6.68 -7.63
CA THR A 211 -21.15 -7.83 -8.40
C THR A 211 -21.14 -9.07 -7.50
N SER A 212 -21.50 -10.24 -8.00
CA SER A 212 -21.50 -11.48 -7.22
C SER A 212 -20.13 -11.84 -6.61
N ASP A 213 -19.05 -11.35 -7.22
CA ASP A 213 -17.67 -11.75 -6.92
C ASP A 213 -16.70 -10.58 -6.76
N THR A 214 -17.16 -9.33 -6.89
CA THR A 214 -16.31 -8.13 -6.91
C THR A 214 -16.58 -7.21 -5.72
N PRO A 215 -15.82 -7.32 -4.63
CA PRO A 215 -15.94 -6.42 -3.48
C PRO A 215 -15.20 -5.10 -3.74
N ARG A 216 -15.72 -4.00 -3.17
CA ARG A 216 -15.10 -2.68 -3.22
C ARG A 216 -15.08 -2.03 -1.86
N PHE A 217 -13.89 -1.77 -1.32
CA PHE A 217 -13.70 -1.07 -0.05
C PHE A 217 -12.25 -0.61 0.14
N PRO A 218 -12.02 0.48 0.92
CA PRO A 218 -10.68 0.88 1.33
C PRO A 218 -10.09 -0.10 2.35
N VAL A 219 -8.80 -0.39 2.24
CA VAL A 219 -8.09 -1.23 3.22
C VAL A 219 -8.11 -0.61 4.62
N MET A 220 -8.12 0.71 4.71
CA MET A 220 -8.15 1.40 6.00
C MET A 220 -9.47 1.19 6.75
N ASP A 221 -10.61 1.18 6.05
CA ASP A 221 -11.91 0.87 6.65
C ASP A 221 -11.96 -0.57 7.16
N PHE A 222 -11.33 -1.49 6.44
CA PHE A 222 -11.14 -2.86 6.91
C PHE A 222 -10.31 -2.90 8.20
N TYR A 223 -9.13 -2.26 8.23
CA TYR A 223 -8.28 -2.25 9.42
C TYR A 223 -8.99 -1.67 10.64
N LEU A 224 -9.64 -0.53 10.51
CA LEU A 224 -10.36 0.12 11.60
C LEU A 224 -11.57 -0.69 12.07
N SER A 225 -12.20 -1.45 11.18
CA SER A 225 -13.31 -2.33 11.54
C SER A 225 -12.86 -3.61 12.23
N MET A 226 -11.65 -4.07 11.97
CA MET A 226 -11.17 -5.39 12.41
C MET A 226 -10.11 -5.33 13.53
N CYS A 227 -9.54 -4.15 13.83
CA CYS A 227 -8.48 -4.02 14.83
C CYS A 227 -8.89 -4.39 16.27
N HIS A 228 -10.18 -4.45 16.58
CA HIS A 228 -10.67 -4.93 17.86
C HIS A 228 -10.71 -6.48 17.96
N LEU A 229 -10.66 -7.19 16.83
CA LEU A 229 -10.71 -8.65 16.74
C LEU A 229 -9.35 -9.26 16.39
N TYR A 230 -8.54 -8.56 15.60
CA TYR A 230 -7.28 -9.04 15.06
C TYR A 230 -6.13 -8.12 15.42
N ASN A 231 -4.96 -8.69 15.54
CA ASN A 231 -3.74 -7.94 15.83
C ASN A 231 -3.23 -7.24 14.56
N ILE A 232 -3.33 -5.93 14.55
CA ILE A 232 -2.75 -5.04 13.54
C ILE A 232 -1.77 -4.14 14.29
N TYR A 233 -0.49 -4.19 13.91
CA TYR A 233 0.57 -3.49 14.62
C TYR A 233 1.13 -2.33 13.81
N GLY A 234 1.53 -1.27 14.51
CA GLY A 234 2.37 -0.22 13.97
C GLY A 234 3.85 -0.54 14.21
N VAL A 235 4.68 -0.19 13.23
CA VAL A 235 6.14 -0.22 13.36
C VAL A 235 6.68 1.15 12.95
N CYS A 236 7.47 1.76 13.82
CA CYS A 236 8.07 3.06 13.61
C CYS A 236 9.59 2.89 13.43
N SER A 237 10.15 3.49 12.39
CA SER A 237 11.59 3.63 12.22
C SER A 237 11.97 5.07 12.57
N ASP A 238 12.95 5.23 13.46
CA ASP A 238 13.36 6.54 14.02
C ASP A 238 13.87 7.51 12.94
N ASP A 239 14.44 6.97 11.87
CA ASP A 239 15.02 7.73 10.77
C ASP A 239 14.18 7.70 9.48
N LEU A 240 12.92 7.22 9.55
CA LEU A 240 12.05 7.13 8.38
C LEU A 240 11.82 8.49 7.74
N ARG A 241 12.31 8.62 6.52
CA ARG A 241 12.00 9.74 5.64
C ARG A 241 11.20 9.22 4.45
N LEU A 242 10.15 9.94 4.10
CA LEU A 242 9.33 9.60 2.95
C LEU A 242 8.75 10.84 2.27
N VAL A 243 8.42 10.69 0.99
CA VAL A 243 7.73 11.68 0.18
C VAL A 243 6.54 11.02 -0.49
N ASP A 244 5.34 11.59 -0.30
CA ASP A 244 4.12 11.24 -1.05
C ASP A 244 4.10 12.09 -2.34
N VAL A 245 4.32 11.44 -3.47
CA VAL A 245 4.31 12.07 -4.81
C VAL A 245 2.86 12.13 -5.33
N GLY A 246 2.01 12.76 -4.55
CA GLY A 246 0.58 12.86 -4.85
C GLY A 246 0.13 14.19 -5.46
N LYS A 247 1.04 15.18 -5.60
CA LYS A 247 0.72 16.52 -6.09
C LYS A 247 1.88 17.08 -6.92
N LEU A 248 1.61 18.06 -7.78
CA LEU A 248 2.63 18.71 -8.61
C LEU A 248 3.74 19.37 -7.79
N ASP A 249 3.39 20.00 -6.67
CA ASP A 249 4.34 20.67 -5.78
C ASP A 249 5.28 19.70 -5.05
N THR A 250 4.94 18.42 -4.99
CA THR A 250 5.80 17.40 -4.36
C THR A 250 6.82 16.77 -5.32
N LEU A 251 6.72 17.01 -6.64
CA LEU A 251 7.67 16.44 -7.62
C LEU A 251 9.11 16.93 -7.40
N GLY A 252 9.31 18.23 -7.25
CA GLY A 252 10.65 18.78 -6.98
C GLY A 252 11.23 18.30 -5.64
N ILE A 253 10.37 18.13 -4.61
CA ILE A 253 10.78 17.55 -3.32
C ILE A 253 11.21 16.09 -3.49
N ALA A 254 10.48 15.33 -4.30
CA ALA A 254 10.78 13.94 -4.61
C ALA A 254 12.12 13.79 -5.37
N GLU A 255 12.41 14.69 -6.31
CA GLU A 255 13.68 14.70 -7.03
C GLU A 255 14.87 14.97 -6.10
N GLU A 256 14.75 15.95 -5.19
CA GLU A 256 15.80 16.21 -4.19
C GLU A 256 15.91 15.05 -3.20
N PHE A 257 14.80 14.45 -2.81
CA PHE A 257 14.81 13.29 -1.92
C PHE A 257 15.57 12.09 -2.52
N LEU A 258 15.35 11.79 -3.81
CA LEU A 258 16.05 10.70 -4.50
C LEU A 258 17.59 10.86 -4.51
N LYS A 259 18.10 12.09 -4.49
CA LYS A 259 19.56 12.34 -4.40
C LYS A 259 20.13 11.97 -3.03
N THR A 260 19.28 11.75 -2.03
CA THR A 260 19.67 11.45 -0.64
C THR A 260 19.48 9.97 -0.28
N LEU A 261 18.94 9.16 -1.19
CA LEU A 261 18.80 7.71 -1.07
C LEU A 261 20.02 7.00 -1.67
#